data_524ebfa0e18d805b019ea2ce1f42ea86
#
_entry.id   524ebfa0e18d805b019ea2ce1f42ea86
#
_cell.length_a   1.000
_cell.length_b   1.000
_cell.length_c   1.000
_cell.angle_alpha   90.00
_cell.angle_beta   90.00
_cell.angle_gamma   90.00
#
_symmetry.space_group_name_H-M   'P 1'
#
loop_
_entity.id
_entity.type
_entity.pdbx_description
1 polymer ?
#
loop_
_entity_poly.entity_id
_entity_poly.type
_entity_poly.pdbx_seq_one_letter_code
_entity_poly.pdbx_strand_id
1 'polypeptide(L)'
;LTSALVFVHGRGQQGREPDGLRRRWAAGLNKGLTAAGRAPLDPAAVEAIRFPFYGDALWAEVVQSRAAVPDAAALDAVQQVDPGLPDAVNRRQVAILQSMAGELGLPPSAAPEAAAFAVPSSALLRGLLEWVANHSGVDEAVIRGFLRDVSAYLELPGCRAAVQAVVRPALLADPGCVLVGHSLGGWSAPSSWPKTRSATGPACSLSSGRLWAWMR
;
A
#
# COMPACT_ATOMS: atom_id res chain seq x y z
N LEU A 1 5.40 -29.61 -12.86
CA LEU A 1 4.77 -28.97 -11.67
C LEU A 1 4.45 -27.53 -12.03
N THR A 2 3.18 -27.23 -12.28
CA THR A 2 2.72 -25.84 -12.51
C THR A 2 2.63 -25.15 -11.14
N SER A 3 3.51 -24.17 -10.90
CA SER A 3 3.47 -23.36 -9.69
C SER A 3 2.13 -22.63 -9.61
N ALA A 4 1.49 -22.62 -8.44
CA ALA A 4 0.28 -21.83 -8.22
C ALA A 4 0.59 -20.35 -8.37
N LEU A 5 -0.38 -19.57 -8.86
CA LEU A 5 -0.29 -18.13 -8.97
C LEU A 5 -1.08 -17.49 -7.82
N VAL A 6 -0.45 -16.57 -7.10
CA VAL A 6 -1.07 -15.82 -6.00
C VAL A 6 -1.00 -14.34 -6.30
N PHE A 7 -2.15 -13.69 -6.39
CA PHE A 7 -2.24 -12.24 -6.52
C PHE A 7 -2.56 -11.59 -5.19
N VAL A 8 -1.76 -10.62 -4.79
CA VAL A 8 -1.98 -9.85 -3.56
C VAL A 8 -2.20 -8.39 -3.92
N HIS A 9 -3.45 -7.95 -3.76
CA HIS A 9 -3.87 -6.60 -4.15
C HIS A 9 -3.23 -5.52 -3.27
N GLY A 10 -3.32 -4.27 -3.72
CA GLY A 10 -2.92 -3.10 -2.94
C GLY A 10 -4.03 -2.60 -2.01
N ARG A 11 -3.81 -1.42 -1.45
CA ARG A 11 -4.77 -0.71 -0.59
C ARG A 11 -6.04 -0.27 -1.32
N GLY A 12 -7.03 0.23 -0.56
CA GLY A 12 -8.22 0.88 -1.12
C GLY A 12 -9.18 -0.07 -1.83
N GLN A 13 -9.16 -1.35 -1.44
CA GLN A 13 -10.03 -2.37 -2.06
C GLN A 13 -11.22 -2.78 -1.17
N GLN A 14 -11.38 -2.16 -0.01
CA GLN A 14 -12.50 -2.45 0.90
C GLN A 14 -13.85 -2.31 0.17
N GLY A 15 -14.78 -3.21 0.45
CA GLY A 15 -16.10 -3.27 -0.18
C GLY A 15 -16.09 -3.66 -1.67
N ARG A 16 -14.94 -4.07 -2.22
CA ARG A 16 -14.86 -4.58 -3.59
C ARG A 16 -15.15 -6.07 -3.63
N GLU A 17 -15.68 -6.51 -4.76
CA GLU A 17 -15.95 -7.92 -5.00
C GLU A 17 -14.64 -8.63 -5.42
N PRO A 18 -14.15 -9.63 -4.63
CA PRO A 18 -12.83 -10.24 -4.82
C PRO A 18 -12.65 -10.94 -6.18
N ASP A 19 -13.66 -11.67 -6.63
CA ASP A 19 -13.57 -12.43 -7.88
C ASP A 19 -13.52 -11.52 -9.11
N GLY A 20 -14.22 -10.39 -9.09
CA GLY A 20 -14.12 -9.39 -10.14
C GLY A 20 -12.75 -8.74 -10.21
N LEU A 21 -12.11 -8.52 -9.06
CA LEU A 21 -10.73 -8.04 -9.01
C LEU A 21 -9.77 -9.10 -9.54
N ARG A 22 -9.88 -10.34 -9.11
CA ARG A 22 -9.08 -11.47 -9.58
C ARG A 22 -9.15 -11.60 -11.10
N ARG A 23 -10.36 -11.60 -11.68
CA ARG A 23 -10.54 -11.69 -13.13
C ARG A 23 -9.93 -10.50 -13.87
N ARG A 24 -10.06 -9.27 -13.35
CA ARG A 24 -9.43 -8.08 -13.96
C ARG A 24 -7.91 -8.18 -13.97
N TRP A 25 -7.30 -8.66 -12.89
CA TRP A 25 -5.86 -8.83 -12.82
C TRP A 25 -5.38 -9.93 -13.76
N ALA A 26 -6.10 -11.05 -13.84
CA ALA A 26 -5.81 -12.13 -14.79
C ALA A 26 -5.92 -11.65 -16.24
N ALA A 27 -6.91 -10.83 -16.56
CA ALA A 27 -7.06 -10.22 -17.89
C ALA A 27 -5.88 -9.29 -18.22
N GLY A 28 -5.44 -8.48 -17.24
CA GLY A 28 -4.25 -7.63 -17.39
C GLY A 28 -2.97 -8.44 -17.63
N LEU A 29 -2.77 -9.51 -16.86
CA LEU A 29 -1.66 -10.44 -17.05
C LEU A 29 -1.71 -11.09 -18.44
N ASN A 30 -2.86 -11.60 -18.87
CA ASN A 30 -3.04 -12.20 -20.18
C ASN A 30 -2.75 -11.24 -21.34
N LYS A 31 -3.15 -9.97 -21.18
CA LYS A 31 -2.79 -8.92 -22.13
C LYS A 31 -1.26 -8.74 -22.21
N GLY A 32 -0.59 -8.72 -21.07
CA GLY A 32 0.88 -8.63 -21.00
C GLY A 32 1.58 -9.85 -21.59
N LEU A 33 1.10 -11.06 -21.30
CA LEU A 33 1.63 -12.32 -21.85
C LEU A 33 1.51 -12.31 -23.38
N THR A 34 0.36 -11.95 -23.93
CA THR A 34 0.12 -11.87 -25.37
C THR A 34 1.05 -10.84 -26.03
N ALA A 35 1.21 -9.65 -25.42
CA ALA A 35 2.13 -8.63 -25.92
C ALA A 35 3.59 -9.08 -25.90
N ALA A 36 3.95 -9.98 -24.98
CA ALA A 36 5.27 -10.60 -24.90
C ALA A 36 5.43 -11.85 -25.79
N GLY A 37 4.47 -12.16 -26.65
CA GLY A 37 4.49 -13.35 -27.52
C GLY A 37 4.33 -14.66 -26.75
N ARG A 38 3.70 -14.63 -25.57
CA ARG A 38 3.44 -15.81 -24.74
C ARG A 38 1.96 -16.17 -24.80
N ALA A 39 1.67 -17.46 -24.59
CA ALA A 39 0.31 -17.93 -24.48
C ALA A 39 -0.37 -17.33 -23.23
N PRO A 40 -1.61 -16.84 -23.33
CA PRO A 40 -2.38 -16.40 -22.16
C PRO A 40 -2.70 -17.59 -21.25
N LEU A 41 -3.00 -17.32 -19.99
CA LEU A 41 -3.54 -18.31 -19.07
C LEU A 41 -4.91 -18.78 -19.60
N ASP A 42 -5.13 -20.07 -19.56
CA ASP A 42 -6.42 -20.65 -19.87
C ASP A 42 -7.46 -20.35 -18.74
N PRO A 43 -8.77 -20.54 -18.99
CA PRO A 43 -9.79 -20.28 -18.00
C PRO A 43 -9.63 -21.06 -16.70
N ALA A 44 -9.17 -22.29 -16.73
CA ALA A 44 -8.96 -23.13 -15.54
C ALA A 44 -7.79 -22.57 -14.71
N ALA A 45 -6.70 -22.16 -15.36
CA ALA A 45 -5.59 -21.49 -14.70
C ALA A 45 -5.99 -20.16 -14.07
N VAL A 46 -6.87 -19.38 -14.73
CA VAL A 46 -7.41 -18.14 -14.16
C VAL A 46 -8.25 -18.40 -12.91
N GLU A 47 -9.10 -19.42 -12.94
CA GLU A 47 -9.91 -19.81 -11.77
C GLU A 47 -9.04 -20.38 -10.62
N ALA A 48 -7.91 -21.00 -10.92
CA ALA A 48 -6.97 -21.52 -9.93
C ALA A 48 -6.11 -20.41 -9.26
N ILE A 49 -6.14 -19.17 -9.75
CA ILE A 49 -5.41 -18.05 -9.13
C ILE A 49 -5.95 -17.82 -7.71
N ARG A 50 -5.07 -17.88 -6.72
CA ARG A 50 -5.40 -17.49 -5.35
C ARG A 50 -5.38 -15.97 -5.23
N PHE A 51 -6.43 -15.41 -4.66
CA PHE A 51 -6.58 -13.98 -4.48
C PHE A 51 -6.97 -13.67 -3.02
N PRO A 52 -6.02 -13.73 -2.06
CA PRO A 52 -6.30 -13.42 -0.66
C PRO A 52 -6.73 -11.95 -0.53
N PHE A 53 -8.04 -11.73 -0.33
CA PHE A 53 -8.63 -10.40 -0.25
C PHE A 53 -8.61 -9.91 1.20
N TYR A 54 -7.76 -8.94 1.50
CA TYR A 54 -7.58 -8.37 2.83
C TYR A 54 -8.15 -6.95 2.98
N GLY A 55 -8.78 -6.40 1.94
CA GLY A 55 -9.23 -5.00 1.94
C GLY A 55 -10.15 -4.64 3.09
N ASP A 56 -11.13 -5.50 3.36
CA ASP A 56 -12.10 -5.28 4.44
C ASP A 56 -11.48 -5.49 5.83
N ALA A 57 -10.59 -6.49 5.97
CA ALA A 57 -9.89 -6.74 7.23
C ALA A 57 -8.98 -5.56 7.63
N LEU A 58 -8.20 -5.03 6.69
CA LEU A 58 -7.39 -3.83 6.93
C LEU A 58 -8.26 -2.62 7.30
N TRP A 59 -9.35 -2.42 6.57
CA TRP A 59 -10.27 -1.30 6.85
C TRP A 59 -10.91 -1.38 8.22
N ALA A 60 -11.37 -2.57 8.63
CA ALA A 60 -11.95 -2.80 9.95
C ALA A 60 -10.97 -2.41 11.08
N GLU A 61 -9.70 -2.80 10.97
CA GLU A 61 -8.66 -2.45 11.95
C GLU A 61 -8.38 -0.93 11.99
N VAL A 62 -8.38 -0.26 10.83
CA VAL A 62 -8.21 1.20 10.77
C VAL A 62 -9.37 1.90 11.46
N VAL A 63 -10.61 1.45 11.23
CA VAL A 63 -11.82 2.01 11.89
C VAL A 63 -11.78 1.77 13.40
N GLN A 64 -11.42 0.55 13.83
CA GLN A 64 -11.30 0.22 15.25
C GLN A 64 -10.21 1.06 15.94
N SER A 65 -9.09 1.30 15.28
CA SER A 65 -8.00 2.11 15.81
C SER A 65 -8.41 3.57 16.01
N ARG A 66 -9.31 4.11 15.19
CA ARG A 66 -9.89 5.43 15.36
C ARG A 66 -10.82 5.51 16.58
N ALA A 67 -11.65 4.49 16.77
CA ALA A 67 -12.58 4.41 17.90
C ALA A 67 -11.86 4.28 19.26
N ALA A 68 -10.62 3.76 19.25
CA ALA A 68 -9.81 3.59 20.45
C ALA A 68 -9.10 4.88 20.91
N VAL A 69 -9.08 5.94 20.10
CA VAL A 69 -8.53 7.24 20.49
C VAL A 69 -9.63 8.00 21.26
N PRO A 70 -9.46 8.29 22.57
CA PRO A 70 -10.42 9.07 23.34
C PRO A 70 -10.60 10.44 22.67
N ASP A 71 -11.83 10.93 22.64
CA ASP A 71 -12.30 12.16 22.01
C ASP A 71 -11.19 13.18 21.75
N ALA A 72 -10.47 13.01 20.66
CA ALA A 72 -9.39 13.90 20.22
C ALA A 72 -9.93 15.27 19.78
N ALA A 73 -11.25 15.50 19.89
CA ALA A 73 -11.90 16.77 19.63
C ALA A 73 -11.44 17.89 20.58
N ALA A 74 -10.80 17.54 21.71
CA ALA A 74 -10.33 18.52 22.68
C ALA A 74 -8.83 18.84 22.58
N LEU A 75 -8.04 18.05 21.90
CA LEU A 75 -6.61 18.24 21.77
C LEU A 75 -6.26 18.47 20.29
N ASP A 76 -6.21 19.74 19.91
CA ASP A 76 -5.62 20.24 18.65
C ASP A 76 -5.85 19.36 17.39
N ALA A 77 -7.11 19.24 16.97
CA ALA A 77 -7.50 18.75 15.64
C ALA A 77 -6.75 19.49 14.48
N VAL A 78 -6.01 20.52 14.84
CA VAL A 78 -5.27 21.42 13.96
C VAL A 78 -3.93 20.84 13.52
N GLN A 79 -3.40 19.79 14.17
CA GLN A 79 -2.03 19.32 13.93
C GLN A 79 -1.90 17.93 13.26
N GLN A 80 -3.00 17.25 12.98
CA GLN A 80 -2.96 15.87 12.49
C GLN A 80 -3.42 15.74 11.04
N VAL A 81 -2.74 14.92 10.23
CA VAL A 81 -3.14 14.60 8.86
C VAL A 81 -4.49 13.88 8.86
N ASP A 82 -4.69 13.01 9.86
CA ASP A 82 -5.94 12.26 10.06
C ASP A 82 -6.26 12.26 11.57
N PRO A 83 -7.03 13.26 12.06
CA PRO A 83 -7.44 13.31 13.44
C PRO A 83 -8.22 12.05 13.79
N GLY A 84 -7.92 11.42 14.93
CA GLY A 84 -8.49 10.15 15.36
C GLY A 84 -7.64 8.92 15.04
N LEU A 85 -6.49 9.08 14.41
CA LEU A 85 -5.47 8.02 14.36
C LEU A 85 -4.37 8.26 15.42
N PRO A 86 -3.73 7.18 15.92
CA PRO A 86 -2.62 7.29 16.86
C PRO A 86 -1.47 8.15 16.32
N ASP A 87 -0.77 8.86 17.20
CA ASP A 87 0.35 9.75 16.86
C ASP A 87 1.44 9.07 16.04
N ALA A 88 1.73 7.80 16.31
CA ALA A 88 2.70 7.04 15.53
C ALA A 88 2.31 6.96 14.05
N VAL A 89 1.03 6.75 13.77
CA VAL A 89 0.48 6.71 12.39
C VAL A 89 0.61 8.08 11.75
N ASN A 90 0.23 9.14 12.48
CA ASN A 90 0.33 10.51 11.98
C ASN A 90 1.77 10.92 11.67
N ARG A 91 2.73 10.62 12.57
CA ARG A 91 4.16 10.85 12.31
C ARG A 91 4.66 10.09 11.07
N ARG A 92 4.20 8.85 10.88
CA ARG A 92 4.55 8.06 9.69
C ARG A 92 3.99 8.68 8.42
N GLN A 93 2.76 9.17 8.44
CA GLN A 93 2.15 9.87 7.30
C GLN A 93 2.99 11.08 6.89
N VAL A 94 3.41 11.88 7.86
CA VAL A 94 4.28 13.04 7.62
C VAL A 94 5.62 12.63 6.99
N ALA A 95 6.28 11.62 7.54
CA ALA A 95 7.56 11.15 7.02
C ALA A 95 7.45 10.64 5.58
N ILE A 96 6.38 9.91 5.25
CA ILE A 96 6.10 9.47 3.88
C ILE A 96 5.87 10.68 2.98
N LEU A 97 5.04 11.63 3.41
CA LEU A 97 4.71 12.82 2.62
C LEU A 97 5.95 13.69 2.34
N GLN A 98 6.84 13.84 3.31
CA GLN A 98 8.13 14.53 3.13
C GLN A 98 9.03 13.81 2.12
N SER A 99 9.10 12.47 2.20
CA SER A 99 9.84 11.67 1.22
C SER A 99 9.27 11.85 -0.18
N MET A 100 7.95 11.86 -0.30
CA MET A 100 7.25 12.10 -1.57
C MET A 100 7.58 13.47 -2.16
N ALA A 101 7.53 14.50 -1.33
CA ALA A 101 7.85 15.86 -1.76
C ALA A 101 9.32 15.98 -2.20
N GLY A 102 10.24 15.35 -1.49
CA GLY A 102 11.65 15.30 -1.87
C GLY A 102 11.88 14.63 -3.23
N GLU A 103 11.23 13.50 -3.48
CA GLU A 103 11.29 12.79 -4.78
C GLU A 103 10.70 13.64 -5.93
N LEU A 104 9.76 14.51 -5.64
CA LEU A 104 9.16 15.44 -6.60
C LEU A 104 9.98 16.73 -6.77
N GLY A 105 11.11 16.87 -6.05
CA GLY A 105 12.02 17.98 -6.19
C GLY A 105 11.79 19.14 -5.22
N LEU A 106 11.04 18.94 -4.12
CA LEU A 106 10.97 19.94 -3.05
C LEU A 106 12.36 20.07 -2.42
N PRO A 107 13.00 21.26 -2.46
CA PRO A 107 14.33 21.41 -1.89
C PRO A 107 14.28 21.20 -0.36
N PRO A 108 15.34 20.61 0.24
CA PRO A 108 15.39 20.38 1.69
C PRO A 108 15.20 21.64 2.53
N SER A 109 15.61 22.81 2.01
CA SER A 109 15.42 24.10 2.66
C SER A 109 13.98 24.60 2.64
N ALA A 110 13.12 24.09 1.77
CA ALA A 110 11.71 24.37 1.71
C ALA A 110 10.88 23.28 2.41
N ALA A 111 11.49 22.11 2.62
CA ALA A 111 10.93 21.13 3.54
C ALA A 111 11.03 21.77 4.93
N PRO A 112 9.89 21.93 5.65
CA PRO A 112 9.98 22.46 6.99
C PRO A 112 10.96 21.59 7.75
N GLU A 113 11.94 22.22 8.43
CA GLU A 113 12.68 21.56 9.49
C GLU A 113 11.68 21.11 10.54
N ALA A 114 10.96 20.04 10.22
CA ALA A 114 10.23 19.29 11.20
C ALA A 114 11.34 18.78 12.12
N ALA A 115 11.62 19.55 13.17
CA ALA A 115 12.42 19.09 14.26
C ALA A 115 12.03 17.63 14.47
N ALA A 116 13.01 16.73 14.54
CA ALA A 116 12.85 15.27 14.54
C ALA A 116 11.90 14.75 15.63
N PHE A 117 11.24 15.62 16.38
CA PHE A 117 10.44 15.37 17.57
C PHE A 117 9.13 16.20 17.70
N ALA A 118 8.87 17.18 16.83
CA ALA A 118 7.63 17.95 16.89
C ALA A 118 6.69 17.52 15.77
N VAL A 119 5.41 17.32 16.10
CA VAL A 119 4.36 17.11 15.10
C VAL A 119 4.23 18.40 14.27
N PRO A 120 4.41 18.37 12.94
CA PRO A 120 4.32 19.57 12.12
C PRO A 120 2.95 20.25 12.27
N SER A 121 2.90 21.57 12.21
CA SER A 121 1.62 22.30 12.25
C SER A 121 0.70 21.87 11.10
N SER A 122 -0.60 21.92 11.30
CA SER A 122 -1.60 21.54 10.29
C SER A 122 -1.47 22.36 8.99
N ALA A 123 -1.10 23.62 9.11
CA ALA A 123 -0.87 24.49 7.96
C ALA A 123 0.27 23.97 7.09
N LEU A 124 1.35 23.52 7.74
CA LEU A 124 2.50 22.93 7.11
C LEU A 124 2.19 21.61 6.39
N LEU A 125 1.46 20.72 7.08
CA LEU A 125 1.03 19.46 6.49
C LEU A 125 0.10 19.66 5.31
N ARG A 126 -0.81 20.62 5.42
CA ARG A 126 -1.71 20.97 4.32
C ARG A 126 -0.94 21.51 3.13
N GLY A 127 -0.02 22.45 3.34
CA GLY A 127 0.82 22.99 2.28
C GLY A 127 1.68 21.92 1.60
N LEU A 128 2.24 20.99 2.37
CA LEU A 128 3.02 19.89 1.83
C LEU A 128 2.16 18.90 1.02
N LEU A 129 0.96 18.60 1.50
CA LEU A 129 0.01 17.72 0.80
C LEU A 129 -0.48 18.35 -0.51
N GLU A 130 -0.86 19.62 -0.47
CA GLU A 130 -1.25 20.39 -1.65
C GLU A 130 -0.09 20.49 -2.65
N TRP A 131 1.12 20.73 -2.18
CA TRP A 131 2.31 20.77 -3.02
C TRP A 131 2.54 19.42 -3.71
N VAL A 132 2.47 18.31 -2.97
CA VAL A 132 2.62 16.95 -3.54
C VAL A 132 1.50 16.66 -4.54
N ALA A 133 0.24 17.01 -4.25
CA ALA A 133 -0.88 16.80 -5.15
C ALA A 133 -0.66 17.55 -6.48
N ASN A 134 -0.28 18.83 -6.41
CA ASN A 134 -0.04 19.66 -7.58
C ASN A 134 1.13 19.18 -8.46
N HIS A 135 2.20 18.66 -7.83
CA HIS A 135 3.40 18.22 -8.56
C HIS A 135 3.34 16.77 -9.02
N SER A 136 2.57 15.91 -8.36
CA SER A 136 2.37 14.53 -8.78
C SER A 136 1.26 14.35 -9.81
N GLY A 137 0.32 15.31 -9.89
CA GLY A 137 -0.92 15.17 -10.67
C GLY A 137 -1.91 14.15 -10.06
N VAL A 138 -1.71 13.77 -8.80
CA VAL A 138 -2.57 12.82 -8.08
C VAL A 138 -3.50 13.60 -7.15
N ASP A 139 -4.78 13.26 -7.16
CA ASP A 139 -5.78 13.86 -6.29
C ASP A 139 -5.41 13.74 -4.80
N GLU A 140 -5.62 14.82 -4.04
CA GLU A 140 -5.28 14.90 -2.62
C GLU A 140 -5.96 13.82 -1.79
N ALA A 141 -7.22 13.49 -2.07
CA ALA A 141 -7.95 12.46 -1.35
C ALA A 141 -7.34 11.06 -1.58
N VAL A 142 -6.80 10.82 -2.79
CA VAL A 142 -6.06 9.59 -3.10
C VAL A 142 -4.76 9.53 -2.30
N ILE A 143 -4.02 10.65 -2.20
CA ILE A 143 -2.79 10.74 -1.41
C ILE A 143 -3.10 10.53 0.08
N ARG A 144 -4.11 11.19 0.64
CA ARG A 144 -4.53 11.01 2.03
C ARG A 144 -4.89 9.56 2.33
N GLY A 145 -5.69 8.94 1.48
CA GLY A 145 -6.04 7.54 1.62
C GLY A 145 -4.81 6.62 1.58
N PHE A 146 -3.85 6.92 0.69
CA PHE A 146 -2.57 6.20 0.61
C PHE A 146 -1.76 6.34 1.91
N LEU A 147 -1.57 7.55 2.39
CA LEU A 147 -0.82 7.83 3.61
C LEU A 147 -1.44 7.10 4.81
N ARG A 148 -2.76 7.18 4.96
CA ARG A 148 -3.49 6.50 6.03
C ARG A 148 -3.27 4.98 6.02
N ASP A 149 -3.57 4.34 4.91
CA ASP A 149 -3.58 2.87 4.81
C ASP A 149 -2.17 2.30 4.96
N VAL A 150 -1.16 2.94 4.36
CA VAL A 150 0.23 2.50 4.46
C VAL A 150 0.78 2.74 5.87
N SER A 151 0.53 3.92 6.45
CA SER A 151 1.01 4.22 7.80
C SER A 151 0.35 3.35 8.85
N ALA A 152 -0.96 3.09 8.73
CA ALA A 152 -1.66 2.16 9.62
C ALA A 152 -1.07 0.75 9.52
N TYR A 153 -0.82 0.24 8.32
CA TYR A 153 -0.19 -1.07 8.15
C TYR A 153 1.21 -1.14 8.78
N LEU A 154 2.00 -0.07 8.67
CA LEU A 154 3.36 -0.04 9.19
C LEU A 154 3.41 0.13 10.71
N GLU A 155 2.54 0.95 11.29
CA GLU A 155 2.61 1.36 12.69
C GLU A 155 1.64 0.58 13.60
N LEU A 156 0.53 0.06 13.07
CA LEU A 156 -0.45 -0.66 13.87
C LEU A 156 -0.27 -2.17 13.75
N PRO A 157 0.13 -2.86 14.83
CA PRO A 157 0.30 -4.33 14.81
C PRO A 157 -0.99 -5.06 14.40
N GLY A 158 -2.17 -4.57 14.81
CA GLY A 158 -3.48 -5.12 14.43
C GLY A 158 -3.70 -5.10 12.92
N CYS A 159 -3.44 -3.97 12.26
CA CYS A 159 -3.56 -3.86 10.81
C CYS A 159 -2.64 -4.85 10.08
N ARG A 160 -1.39 -4.97 10.55
CA ARG A 160 -0.43 -5.93 9.98
C ARG A 160 -0.88 -7.37 10.22
N ALA A 161 -1.33 -7.70 11.43
CA ALA A 161 -1.80 -9.02 11.78
C ALA A 161 -3.03 -9.42 10.96
N ALA A 162 -4.01 -8.52 10.77
CA ALA A 162 -5.20 -8.76 9.97
C ALA A 162 -4.86 -9.06 8.50
N VAL A 163 -3.97 -8.29 7.89
CA VAL A 163 -3.50 -8.54 6.52
C VAL A 163 -2.76 -9.87 6.44
N GLN A 164 -1.85 -10.15 7.37
CA GLN A 164 -1.08 -11.40 7.42
C GLN A 164 -1.97 -12.63 7.62
N ALA A 165 -3.01 -12.53 8.43
CA ALA A 165 -3.97 -13.61 8.66
C ALA A 165 -4.66 -14.05 7.37
N VAL A 166 -4.91 -13.12 6.45
CA VAL A 166 -5.53 -13.42 5.15
C VAL A 166 -4.49 -13.89 4.11
N VAL A 167 -3.35 -13.22 4.02
CA VAL A 167 -2.36 -13.45 2.95
C VAL A 167 -1.52 -14.70 3.22
N ARG A 168 -1.07 -14.91 4.46
CA ARG A 168 -0.13 -15.99 4.81
C ARG A 168 -0.65 -17.39 4.47
N PRO A 169 -1.91 -17.78 4.77
CA PRO A 169 -2.40 -19.11 4.40
C PRO A 169 -2.36 -19.37 2.90
N ALA A 170 -2.69 -18.37 2.08
CA ALA A 170 -2.66 -18.50 0.62
C ALA A 170 -1.25 -18.75 0.07
N LEU A 171 -0.24 -18.14 0.71
CA LEU A 171 1.18 -18.33 0.34
C LEU A 171 1.73 -19.66 0.83
N LEU A 172 1.40 -20.08 2.06
CA LEU A 172 1.91 -21.32 2.65
C LEU A 172 1.29 -22.58 2.04
N ALA A 173 0.12 -22.47 1.44
CA ALA A 173 -0.52 -23.62 0.78
C ALA A 173 0.27 -24.16 -0.42
N ASP A 174 1.20 -23.38 -0.99
CA ASP A 174 2.12 -23.81 -2.03
C ASP A 174 3.43 -23.00 -1.94
N PRO A 175 4.46 -23.54 -1.29
CA PRO A 175 5.74 -22.83 -1.13
C PRO A 175 6.45 -22.51 -2.46
N GLY A 176 6.07 -23.16 -3.54
CA GLY A 176 6.56 -22.91 -4.90
C GLY A 176 5.73 -21.91 -5.70
N CYS A 177 4.75 -21.26 -5.10
CA CYS A 177 3.85 -20.33 -5.82
C CYS A 177 4.60 -19.11 -6.39
N VAL A 178 4.06 -18.58 -7.48
CA VAL A 178 4.48 -17.29 -8.04
C VAL A 178 3.60 -16.20 -7.42
N LEU A 179 4.24 -15.28 -6.70
CA LEU A 179 3.57 -14.15 -6.07
C LEU A 179 3.59 -12.91 -6.98
N VAL A 180 2.43 -12.37 -7.26
CA VAL A 180 2.25 -11.06 -7.92
C VAL A 180 1.61 -10.10 -6.92
N GLY A 181 2.40 -9.18 -6.39
CA GLY A 181 1.95 -8.16 -5.43
C GLY A 181 1.89 -6.77 -6.05
N HIS A 182 0.87 -6.01 -5.72
CA HIS A 182 0.73 -4.61 -6.11
C HIS A 182 0.75 -3.70 -4.87
N SER A 183 1.59 -2.65 -4.87
CA SER A 183 1.64 -1.67 -3.78
C SER A 183 1.84 -2.35 -2.41
N LEU A 184 0.95 -2.11 -1.45
CA LEU A 184 0.98 -2.73 -0.11
C LEU A 184 1.01 -4.27 -0.16
N GLY A 185 0.38 -4.88 -1.18
CA GLY A 185 0.40 -6.32 -1.38
C GLY A 185 1.80 -6.92 -1.58
N GLY A 186 2.72 -6.14 -2.16
CA GLY A 186 4.13 -6.55 -2.29
C GLY A 186 4.88 -6.57 -0.95
N TRP A 187 4.41 -5.85 0.07
CA TRP A 187 5.00 -5.75 1.41
C TRP A 187 4.40 -6.75 2.40
N SER A 188 3.24 -7.31 2.06
CA SER A 188 2.54 -8.26 2.93
C SER A 188 3.14 -9.66 2.90
N ALA A 189 4.08 -9.96 2.00
CA ALA A 189 4.83 -11.20 2.02
C ALA A 189 5.69 -11.30 3.29
N PRO A 190 5.69 -12.45 4.00
CA PRO A 190 6.52 -12.64 5.18
C PRO A 190 8.00 -12.41 4.85
N SER A 191 8.75 -11.79 5.78
CA SER A 191 10.20 -11.57 5.64
C SER A 191 10.99 -12.87 5.47
N SER A 192 10.44 -14.00 5.93
CA SER A 192 10.94 -15.35 5.76
C SER A 192 10.64 -15.97 4.39
N TRP A 193 9.89 -15.27 3.52
CA TRP A 193 9.62 -15.78 2.18
C TRP A 193 10.92 -15.85 1.37
N PRO A 194 11.23 -16.99 0.72
CA PRO A 194 12.42 -17.08 -0.10
C PRO A 194 12.35 -15.99 -1.18
N LYS A 195 13.35 -15.11 -1.19
CA LYS A 195 13.52 -14.12 -2.25
C LYS A 195 13.86 -14.89 -3.53
N THR A 196 12.82 -15.34 -4.24
CA THR A 196 13.00 -16.01 -5.51
C THR A 196 13.69 -15.04 -6.48
N ARG A 197 14.77 -15.52 -7.10
CA ARG A 197 15.48 -14.81 -8.16
C ARG A 197 14.47 -14.46 -9.24
N SER A 198 14.31 -13.15 -9.51
CA SER A 198 13.58 -12.66 -10.66
C SER A 198 14.17 -13.34 -11.90
N ALA A 199 13.38 -14.15 -12.58
CA ALA A 199 13.70 -14.59 -13.91
C ALA A 199 13.69 -13.35 -14.81
N THR A 200 14.89 -12.93 -15.25
CA THR A 200 15.19 -12.03 -16.37
C THR A 200 14.10 -11.03 -16.77
N GLY A 201 13.96 -9.98 -16.00
CA GLY A 201 13.24 -8.74 -16.26
C GLY A 201 13.77 -7.70 -15.28
N PRO A 202 13.65 -6.39 -15.53
CA PRO A 202 14.14 -5.40 -14.60
C PRO A 202 13.52 -5.69 -13.24
N ALA A 203 14.34 -6.16 -12.31
CA ALA A 203 13.96 -6.50 -10.97
C ALA A 203 13.20 -5.31 -10.38
N CYS A 204 11.92 -5.48 -10.06
CA CYS A 204 11.26 -4.62 -9.10
C CYS A 204 11.92 -4.85 -7.75
N SER A 205 13.14 -4.34 -7.59
CA SER A 205 13.68 -4.09 -6.28
C SER A 205 12.83 -2.95 -5.71
N LEU A 206 11.98 -3.27 -4.76
CA LEU A 206 11.29 -2.31 -3.93
C LEU A 206 12.33 -1.56 -3.08
N SER A 207 13.10 -0.69 -3.70
CA SER A 207 13.71 0.43 -3.01
C SER A 207 12.56 1.42 -2.74
N SER A 208 12.50 1.94 -1.54
CA SER A 208 11.51 2.94 -1.08
C SER A 208 11.33 4.15 -2.01
N GLY A 209 12.18 4.35 -2.98
CA GLY A 209 12.16 5.44 -3.96
C GLY A 209 11.32 5.20 -5.23
N ARG A 210 10.72 4.04 -5.46
CA ARG A 210 9.98 3.79 -6.71
C ARG A 210 8.49 3.54 -6.56
N LEU A 211 7.91 3.80 -5.40
CA LEU A 211 6.45 3.70 -5.21
C LEU A 211 5.66 4.66 -6.12
N TRP A 212 6.30 5.73 -6.58
CA TRP A 212 5.70 6.83 -7.35
C TRP A 212 5.55 6.56 -8.84
N ALA A 213 6.40 5.75 -9.43
CA ALA A 213 6.34 5.49 -10.88
C ALA A 213 5.06 4.75 -11.32
N TRP A 214 4.29 4.24 -10.36
CA TRP A 214 3.06 3.47 -10.59
C TRP A 214 1.76 4.25 -10.35
N MET A 215 1.85 5.49 -9.86
CA MET A 215 0.67 6.34 -9.64
C MET A 215 0.38 7.30 -10.83
N ARG A 216 1.22 7.28 -11.87
CA ARG A 216 0.99 8.04 -13.12
C ARG A 216 0.29 7.20 -14.17
#